data_0c6990ae1ab1b98e0056e975bcefd980
#
_entry.id   0c6990ae1ab1b98e0056e975bcefd980
#
_cell.length_a   1.000
_cell.length_b   1.000
_cell.length_c   1.000
_cell.angle_alpha   90.00
_cell.angle_beta   90.00
_cell.angle_gamma   90.00
#
_symmetry.space_group_name_H-M   'P 1'
#
loop_
_entity.id
_entity.type
_entity.pdbx_description
1 polymer ?
#
loop_
_entity_poly.entity_id
_entity_poly.type
_entity_poly.pdbx_seq_one_letter_code
_entity_poly.pdbx_strand_id
1 'polypeptide(L)'
;MIRHRHIDLICGGAILLALALTGLLCFGEALGLRPASAAPGYASCLFDDGRVHTVDLRVEDWAAFLENAPAEEYIPCTAVIDGEEFYQVGLRAKGNNSLRLTEEYGLSRYSLKLEFDHYVDGGNYHGLDKLSLDASFQDNSYLKTWLVYHMMAYMGVPAPLCSYAWVTVNGTPWGLFL
;
A
#
# COMPACT_ATOMS: atom_id res chain seq x y z
N MET A 1 -43.85 16.58 24.17
CA MET A 1 -44.03 16.69 22.70
C MET A 1 -43.82 18.15 22.30
N ILE A 2 -42.75 18.45 21.59
CA ILE A 2 -42.47 19.81 21.09
C ILE A 2 -43.39 20.04 19.90
N ARG A 3 -44.40 20.87 20.10
CA ARG A 3 -45.38 21.23 19.07
C ARG A 3 -44.97 22.57 18.43
N HIS A 4 -44.01 22.53 17.49
CA HIS A 4 -43.62 23.73 16.76
C HIS A 4 -44.58 23.96 15.60
N ARG A 5 -45.12 25.20 15.46
CA ARG A 5 -46.14 25.57 14.47
C ARG A 5 -45.79 25.21 13.01
N HIS A 6 -44.50 25.08 12.71
CA HIS A 6 -43.99 24.83 11.37
C HIS A 6 -43.24 23.51 11.27
N ILE A 7 -43.49 22.52 12.17
CA ILE A 7 -42.71 21.28 12.22
C ILE A 7 -42.79 20.50 10.91
N ASP A 8 -43.95 20.44 10.31
CA ASP A 8 -44.17 19.70 9.05
C ASP A 8 -43.40 20.33 7.89
N LEU A 9 -43.30 21.66 7.86
CA LEU A 9 -42.59 22.41 6.84
C LEU A 9 -41.06 22.26 7.00
N ILE A 10 -40.59 22.23 8.24
CA ILE A 10 -39.16 21.96 8.57
C ILE A 10 -38.79 20.52 8.20
N CYS A 11 -39.64 19.55 8.56
CA CYS A 11 -39.41 18.16 8.21
C CYS A 11 -39.43 17.94 6.70
N GLY A 12 -40.41 18.54 5.98
CA GLY A 12 -40.46 18.49 4.54
C GLY A 12 -39.21 19.08 3.86
N GLY A 13 -38.78 20.25 4.33
CA GLY A 13 -37.54 20.89 3.88
C GLY A 13 -36.29 20.03 4.13
N ALA A 14 -36.18 19.41 5.30
CA ALA A 14 -35.07 18.53 5.64
C ALA A 14 -35.04 17.26 4.74
N ILE A 15 -36.21 16.68 4.46
CA ILE A 15 -36.34 15.52 3.55
C ILE A 15 -35.91 15.89 2.12
N LEU A 16 -36.37 17.03 1.61
CA LEU A 16 -36.00 17.51 0.28
C LEU A 16 -34.52 17.80 0.17
N LEU A 17 -33.92 18.40 1.21
CA LEU A 17 -32.47 18.64 1.26
C LEU A 17 -31.68 17.32 1.27
N ALA A 18 -32.11 16.35 2.07
CA ALA A 18 -31.47 15.03 2.11
C ALA A 18 -31.54 14.31 0.76
N LEU A 19 -32.72 14.35 0.09
CA LEU A 19 -32.87 13.78 -1.25
C LEU A 19 -32.02 14.49 -2.30
N ALA A 20 -31.93 15.82 -2.23
CA ALA A 20 -31.07 16.60 -3.13
C ALA A 20 -29.58 16.28 -2.92
N LEU A 21 -29.11 16.18 -1.67
CA LEU A 21 -27.74 15.79 -1.34
C LEU A 21 -27.43 14.36 -1.80
N THR A 22 -28.35 13.42 -1.59
CA THR A 22 -28.20 12.04 -2.06
C THR A 22 -28.13 11.99 -3.60
N GLY A 23 -29.01 12.74 -4.28
CA GLY A 23 -28.96 12.85 -5.73
C GLY A 23 -27.62 13.44 -6.23
N LEU A 24 -27.11 14.47 -5.56
CA LEU A 24 -25.83 15.09 -5.89
C LEU A 24 -24.67 14.10 -5.71
N LEU A 25 -24.68 13.30 -4.64
CA LEU A 25 -23.66 12.28 -4.39
C LEU A 25 -23.74 11.13 -5.39
N CYS A 26 -24.94 10.69 -5.77
CA CYS A 26 -25.13 9.58 -6.71
C CYS A 26 -24.85 9.97 -8.17
N PHE A 27 -25.17 11.20 -8.56
CA PHE A 27 -25.07 11.67 -9.94
C PHE A 27 -24.04 12.78 -10.15
N GLY A 28 -23.24 13.08 -9.14
CA GLY A 28 -22.25 14.16 -9.16
C GLY A 28 -21.27 14.05 -10.32
N GLU A 29 -20.81 12.85 -10.64
CA GLU A 29 -19.91 12.61 -11.79
C GLU A 29 -20.56 12.98 -13.13
N ALA A 30 -21.84 12.66 -13.31
CA ALA A 30 -22.60 13.02 -14.51
C ALA A 30 -22.81 14.54 -14.63
N LEU A 31 -22.76 15.27 -13.50
CA LEU A 31 -22.81 16.73 -13.43
C LEU A 31 -21.43 17.39 -13.51
N GLY A 32 -20.36 16.60 -13.74
CA GLY A 32 -18.98 17.10 -13.81
C GLY A 32 -18.32 17.38 -12.46
N LEU A 33 -19.00 17.05 -11.35
CA LEU A 33 -18.43 17.14 -10.00
C LEU A 33 -17.50 15.93 -9.78
N ARG A 34 -16.23 16.07 -10.10
CA ARG A 34 -15.24 15.07 -9.73
C ARG A 34 -14.78 15.36 -8.29
N PRO A 35 -14.68 14.34 -7.42
CA PRO A 35 -14.01 14.54 -6.14
C PRO A 35 -12.60 15.05 -6.43
N ALA A 36 -12.22 16.15 -5.79
CA ALA A 36 -10.85 16.67 -5.83
C ALA A 36 -9.95 15.76 -4.97
N SER A 37 -9.86 14.49 -5.34
CA SER A 37 -8.87 13.58 -4.80
C SER A 37 -7.56 13.88 -5.54
N ALA A 38 -6.75 14.76 -4.96
CA ALA A 38 -5.35 14.81 -5.33
C ALA A 38 -4.79 13.40 -5.09
N ALA A 39 -4.16 12.81 -6.09
CA ALA A 39 -3.47 11.53 -5.91
C ALA A 39 -2.52 11.68 -4.72
N PRO A 40 -2.47 10.71 -3.82
CA PRO A 40 -1.58 10.79 -2.65
C PRO A 40 -0.13 10.92 -3.11
N GLY A 41 0.71 11.63 -2.33
CA GLY A 41 2.08 11.93 -2.70
C GLY A 41 2.90 10.70 -3.09
N TYR A 42 2.72 9.58 -2.36
CA TYR A 42 3.41 8.32 -2.67
C TYR A 42 3.12 7.78 -4.08
N ALA A 43 1.96 8.10 -4.66
CA ALA A 43 1.57 7.55 -5.96
C ALA A 43 2.49 8.02 -7.09
N SER A 44 2.96 9.28 -7.03
CA SER A 44 3.90 9.82 -8.01
C SER A 44 5.37 9.56 -7.65
N CYS A 45 5.66 9.29 -6.37
CA CYS A 45 7.04 9.07 -5.91
C CYS A 45 7.50 7.62 -6.12
N LEU A 46 6.66 6.63 -5.74
CA LEU A 46 7.04 5.21 -5.70
C LEU A 46 6.36 4.36 -6.76
N PHE A 47 5.24 4.81 -7.32
CA PHE A 47 4.47 4.04 -8.30
C PHE A 47 4.55 4.65 -9.72
N ASP A 48 5.72 5.25 -10.03
CA ASP A 48 6.14 5.57 -11.39
C ASP A 48 6.73 4.30 -12.02
N ASP A 49 5.99 3.63 -12.89
CA ASP A 49 6.38 2.38 -13.54
C ASP A 49 7.35 2.57 -14.73
N GLY A 50 7.72 3.82 -15.01
CA GLY A 50 8.74 4.15 -16.02
C GLY A 50 10.17 3.80 -15.62
N ARG A 51 10.40 3.42 -14.36
CA ARG A 51 11.73 3.09 -13.82
C ARG A 51 11.65 1.97 -12.77
N VAL A 52 12.79 1.37 -12.48
CA VAL A 52 12.96 0.49 -11.32
C VAL A 52 13.41 1.34 -10.14
N HIS A 53 12.63 1.34 -9.07
CA HIS A 53 12.96 2.02 -7.82
C HIS A 53 14.07 1.32 -7.06
N THR A 54 14.69 1.99 -6.10
CA THR A 54 15.70 1.38 -5.22
C THR A 54 15.20 1.38 -3.78
N VAL A 55 15.38 0.26 -3.09
CA VAL A 55 15.04 0.12 -1.66
C VAL A 55 16.21 -0.56 -0.97
N ASP A 56 16.92 0.15 -0.08
CA ASP A 56 17.91 -0.44 0.81
C ASP A 56 17.34 -0.60 2.21
N LEU A 57 17.34 -1.83 2.71
CA LEU A 57 16.87 -2.17 4.06
C LEU A 57 18.08 -2.36 4.97
N ARG A 58 18.29 -1.41 5.88
CA ARG A 58 19.37 -1.50 6.86
C ARG A 58 18.84 -2.15 8.13
N VAL A 59 19.29 -3.36 8.38
CA VAL A 59 18.84 -4.24 9.46
C VAL A 59 20.06 -4.65 10.28
N GLU A 60 19.93 -4.69 11.61
CA GLU A 60 21.02 -5.04 12.51
C GLU A 60 21.48 -6.51 12.32
N ASP A 61 20.56 -7.45 12.32
CA ASP A 61 20.82 -8.88 12.11
C ASP A 61 19.87 -9.48 11.09
N TRP A 62 20.29 -9.47 9.83
CA TRP A 62 19.51 -10.04 8.72
C TRP A 62 19.42 -11.56 8.78
N ALA A 63 20.43 -12.25 9.32
CA ALA A 63 20.40 -13.70 9.44
C ALA A 63 19.36 -14.15 10.46
N ALA A 64 19.34 -13.53 11.63
CA ALA A 64 18.31 -13.77 12.64
C ALA A 64 16.89 -13.42 12.13
N PHE A 65 16.75 -12.36 11.34
CA PHE A 65 15.46 -12.04 10.70
C PHE A 65 14.99 -13.18 9.78
N LEU A 66 15.89 -13.73 8.95
CA LEU A 66 15.53 -14.82 8.02
C LEU A 66 15.15 -16.10 8.76
N GLU A 67 15.83 -16.43 9.84
CA GLU A 67 15.51 -17.60 10.69
C GLU A 67 14.13 -17.48 11.34
N ASN A 68 13.73 -16.25 11.72
CA ASN A 68 12.45 -15.98 12.36
C ASN A 68 11.35 -15.51 11.37
N ALA A 69 11.64 -15.44 10.08
CA ALA A 69 10.71 -14.93 9.07
C ALA A 69 9.31 -15.61 9.10
N PRO A 70 9.18 -16.94 9.35
CA PRO A 70 7.88 -17.59 9.44
C PRO A 70 7.00 -17.11 10.60
N ALA A 71 7.56 -16.51 11.64
CA ALA A 71 6.80 -15.96 12.76
C ALA A 71 6.07 -14.64 12.41
N GLU A 72 6.42 -14.02 11.28
CA GLU A 72 5.85 -12.74 10.82
C GLU A 72 5.96 -11.60 11.85
N GLU A 73 6.96 -11.65 12.73
CA GLU A 73 7.19 -10.62 13.73
C GLU A 73 7.90 -9.40 13.11
N TYR A 74 7.53 -8.21 13.58
CA TYR A 74 8.17 -6.98 13.15
C TYR A 74 9.50 -6.78 13.86
N ILE A 75 10.50 -6.37 13.08
CA ILE A 75 11.77 -5.84 13.58
C ILE A 75 11.96 -4.39 13.10
N PRO A 76 12.68 -3.55 13.86
CA PRO A 76 13.01 -2.22 13.39
C PRO A 76 14.07 -2.25 12.30
N CYS A 77 13.87 -1.41 11.28
CA CYS A 77 14.86 -1.18 10.23
C CYS A 77 14.93 0.30 9.85
N THR A 78 15.98 0.68 9.13
CA THR A 78 15.99 1.92 8.34
C THR A 78 15.75 1.55 6.89
N ALA A 79 14.67 2.09 6.30
CA ALA A 79 14.38 1.91 4.89
C ALA A 79 14.88 3.15 4.11
N VAL A 80 15.69 2.92 3.08
CA VAL A 80 16.15 3.98 2.17
C VAL A 80 15.47 3.74 0.83
N ILE A 81 14.52 4.60 0.46
CA ILE A 81 13.74 4.48 -0.76
C ILE A 81 14.14 5.60 -1.71
N ASP A 82 14.70 5.27 -2.86
CA ASP A 82 15.21 6.22 -3.86
C ASP A 82 16.16 7.29 -3.26
N GLY A 83 16.91 6.91 -2.21
CA GLY A 83 17.84 7.79 -1.51
C GLY A 83 17.24 8.58 -0.34
N GLU A 84 15.94 8.48 -0.08
CA GLU A 84 15.28 9.09 1.07
C GLU A 84 15.26 8.10 2.24
N GLU A 85 15.72 8.52 3.44
CA GLU A 85 15.87 7.65 4.61
C GLU A 85 14.67 7.75 5.56
N PHE A 86 14.12 6.59 5.95
CA PHE A 86 13.05 6.44 6.93
C PHE A 86 13.53 5.57 8.06
N TYR A 87 13.58 6.13 9.26
CA TYR A 87 14.09 5.45 10.45
C TYR A 87 12.97 4.77 11.22
N GLN A 88 13.30 3.71 11.97
CA GLN A 88 12.37 2.99 12.83
C GLN A 88 11.13 2.47 12.09
N VAL A 89 11.33 2.02 10.86
CA VAL A 89 10.29 1.37 10.07
C VAL A 89 10.16 -0.08 10.53
N GLY A 90 8.94 -0.55 10.73
CA GLY A 90 8.67 -1.95 11.01
C GLY A 90 8.87 -2.80 9.76
N LEU A 91 9.73 -3.78 9.81
CA LEU A 91 9.97 -4.75 8.74
C LEU A 91 9.55 -6.14 9.21
N ARG A 92 8.78 -6.86 8.41
CA ARG A 92 8.50 -8.28 8.61
C ARG A 92 8.42 -9.04 7.29
N ALA A 93 8.59 -10.35 7.34
CA ALA A 93 8.19 -11.21 6.25
C ALA A 93 6.65 -11.20 6.11
N LYS A 94 6.15 -11.45 4.90
CA LYS A 94 4.70 -11.47 4.64
C LYS A 94 4.34 -12.57 3.65
N GLY A 95 3.11 -12.96 3.72
CA GLY A 95 2.49 -13.90 2.81
C GLY A 95 1.81 -15.03 3.58
N ASN A 96 0.91 -15.71 2.96
CA ASN A 96 0.30 -16.91 3.50
C ASN A 96 0.96 -18.14 2.84
N ASN A 97 0.49 -18.52 1.66
CA ASN A 97 1.06 -19.64 0.93
C ASN A 97 2.50 -19.41 0.48
N SER A 98 2.83 -18.21 0.02
CA SER A 98 4.20 -17.90 -0.42
C SER A 98 5.20 -17.99 0.74
N LEU A 99 4.82 -17.51 1.94
CA LEU A 99 5.67 -17.61 3.13
C LEU A 99 5.99 -19.09 3.44
N ARG A 100 4.93 -19.89 3.62
CA ARG A 100 5.04 -21.33 3.93
C ARG A 100 5.83 -22.10 2.87
N LEU A 101 5.56 -21.86 1.60
CA LEU A 101 6.25 -22.56 0.51
C LEU A 101 7.71 -22.11 0.35
N THR A 102 8.03 -20.84 0.61
CA THR A 102 9.41 -20.36 0.63
C THR A 102 10.24 -21.12 1.68
N GLU A 103 9.68 -21.27 2.88
CA GLU A 103 10.28 -22.06 3.96
C GLU A 103 10.39 -23.57 3.58
N GLU A 104 9.29 -24.17 3.11
CA GLU A 104 9.23 -25.59 2.73
C GLU A 104 10.25 -25.96 1.64
N TYR A 105 10.52 -25.03 0.71
CA TYR A 105 11.53 -25.24 -0.34
C TYR A 105 12.96 -24.85 0.10
N GLY A 106 13.16 -24.48 1.36
CA GLY A 106 14.45 -24.06 1.88
C GLY A 106 14.98 -22.78 1.25
N LEU A 107 14.09 -21.91 0.79
CA LEU A 107 14.42 -20.61 0.22
C LEU A 107 14.39 -19.54 1.30
N SER A 108 15.13 -18.45 1.09
CA SER A 108 15.20 -17.32 2.03
C SER A 108 14.62 -16.02 1.47
N ARG A 109 14.16 -16.05 0.22
CA ARG A 109 13.65 -14.85 -0.45
C ARG A 109 12.17 -14.68 -0.19
N TYR A 110 11.84 -14.20 1.00
CA TYR A 110 10.48 -13.89 1.41
C TYR A 110 9.97 -12.59 0.79
N SER A 111 8.67 -12.49 0.56
CA SER A 111 8.02 -11.19 0.39
C SER A 111 8.06 -10.44 1.71
N LEU A 112 8.22 -9.12 1.66
CA LEU A 112 8.43 -8.28 2.82
C LEU A 112 7.30 -7.26 2.97
N LYS A 113 7.09 -6.80 4.18
CA LYS A 113 6.18 -5.69 4.50
C LYS A 113 6.92 -4.65 5.32
N LEU A 114 6.83 -3.42 4.89
CA LEU A 114 7.25 -2.25 5.64
C LEU A 114 6.02 -1.58 6.25
N GLU A 115 6.12 -1.12 7.50
CA GLU A 115 5.10 -0.38 8.21
C GLU A 115 5.75 0.84 8.84
N PHE A 116 5.44 2.02 8.29
CA PHE A 116 6.17 3.25 8.61
C PHE A 116 5.78 3.83 9.97
N ASP A 117 4.56 3.56 10.44
CA ASP A 117 4.04 4.02 11.74
C ASP A 117 4.17 2.96 12.86
N HIS A 118 4.83 1.81 12.60
CA HIS A 118 4.88 0.71 13.56
C HIS A 118 5.57 1.07 14.88
N TYR A 119 6.70 1.79 14.80
CA TYR A 119 7.49 2.21 15.96
C TYR A 119 7.44 3.71 16.22
N VAL A 120 6.92 4.51 15.27
CA VAL A 120 6.84 5.97 15.35
C VAL A 120 5.45 6.42 14.92
N ASP A 121 4.65 6.90 15.87
CA ASP A 121 3.29 7.38 15.59
C ASP A 121 3.28 8.43 14.48
N GLY A 122 2.45 8.20 13.45
CA GLY A 122 2.31 9.10 12.31
C GLY A 122 3.44 9.00 11.26
N GLY A 123 4.35 8.04 11.42
CA GLY A 123 5.36 7.73 10.41
C GLY A 123 4.69 7.34 9.07
N ASN A 124 5.17 7.90 7.96
CA ASN A 124 4.63 7.57 6.64
C ASN A 124 5.63 7.90 5.54
N TYR A 125 5.48 7.25 4.39
CA TYR A 125 6.18 7.57 3.15
C TYR A 125 5.26 8.39 2.25
N HIS A 126 5.37 9.73 2.25
CA HIS A 126 4.53 10.62 1.45
C HIS A 126 3.02 10.34 1.55
N GLY A 127 2.55 9.97 2.76
CA GLY A 127 1.17 9.58 3.04
C GLY A 127 0.88 8.09 2.88
N LEU A 128 1.88 7.24 2.59
CA LEU A 128 1.79 5.78 2.61
C LEU A 128 2.21 5.26 3.99
N ASP A 129 1.33 4.53 4.62
CA ASP A 129 1.55 3.90 5.91
C ASP A 129 2.25 2.54 5.78
N LYS A 130 1.87 1.76 4.78
CA LYS A 130 2.34 0.38 4.59
C LYS A 130 2.72 0.09 3.16
N LEU A 131 3.89 -0.51 2.96
CA LEU A 131 4.40 -0.95 1.67
C LEU A 131 4.62 -2.46 1.67
N SER A 132 4.19 -3.13 0.61
CA SER A 132 4.49 -4.54 0.37
C SER A 132 5.53 -4.67 -0.72
N LEU A 133 6.56 -5.44 -0.48
CA LEU A 133 7.58 -5.84 -1.46
C LEU A 133 7.34 -7.32 -1.78
N ASP A 134 6.76 -7.60 -2.96
CA ASP A 134 6.46 -8.96 -3.40
C ASP A 134 7.68 -9.57 -4.09
N ALA A 135 8.20 -10.66 -3.54
CA ALA A 135 9.33 -11.42 -4.09
C ALA A 135 9.00 -12.14 -5.40
N SER A 136 7.75 -12.08 -5.86
CA SER A 136 7.25 -12.80 -7.05
C SER A 136 7.53 -14.30 -6.98
N PHE A 137 7.22 -14.90 -5.82
CA PHE A 137 7.39 -16.33 -5.60
C PHE A 137 6.67 -17.14 -6.69
N GLN A 138 7.37 -18.10 -7.30
CA GLN A 138 6.89 -18.91 -8.41
C GLN A 138 6.57 -18.15 -9.72
N ASP A 139 7.05 -16.92 -9.86
CA ASP A 139 6.97 -16.18 -11.14
C ASP A 139 8.36 -15.70 -11.56
N ASN A 140 9.08 -16.53 -12.31
CA ASN A 140 10.42 -16.19 -12.81
C ASN A 140 10.42 -15.06 -13.86
N SER A 141 9.25 -14.71 -14.39
CA SER A 141 9.13 -13.58 -15.32
C SER A 141 8.98 -12.24 -14.62
N TYR A 142 8.55 -12.22 -13.35
CA TYR A 142 8.16 -11.04 -12.58
C TYR A 142 7.00 -10.24 -13.19
N LEU A 143 6.30 -10.78 -14.19
CA LEU A 143 5.29 -10.06 -14.97
C LEU A 143 3.86 -10.35 -14.51
N LYS A 144 3.61 -11.50 -13.87
CA LYS A 144 2.24 -11.97 -13.60
C LYS A 144 1.43 -10.96 -12.80
N THR A 145 1.91 -10.55 -11.63
CA THR A 145 1.20 -9.62 -10.74
C THR A 145 1.13 -8.23 -11.36
N TRP A 146 2.24 -7.74 -11.94
CA TRP A 146 2.29 -6.47 -12.64
C TRP A 146 1.25 -6.40 -13.74
N LEU A 147 1.23 -7.40 -14.62
CA LEU A 147 0.30 -7.46 -15.75
C LEU A 147 -1.17 -7.50 -15.28
N VAL A 148 -1.46 -8.32 -14.25
CA VAL A 148 -2.83 -8.43 -13.71
C VAL A 148 -3.31 -7.10 -13.18
N TYR A 149 -2.51 -6.37 -12.39
CA TYR A 149 -2.91 -5.08 -11.83
C TYR A 149 -3.10 -4.01 -12.91
N HIS A 150 -2.23 -3.98 -13.93
CA HIS A 150 -2.37 -3.07 -15.07
C HIS A 150 -3.61 -3.39 -15.91
N MET A 151 -3.89 -4.67 -16.14
CA MET A 151 -5.11 -5.09 -16.84
C MET A 151 -6.38 -4.70 -16.06
N MET A 152 -6.39 -4.90 -14.74
CA MET A 152 -7.50 -4.49 -13.88
C MET A 152 -7.71 -2.98 -13.96
N ALA A 153 -6.64 -2.19 -13.80
CA ALA A 153 -6.69 -0.74 -13.91
C ALA A 153 -7.18 -0.27 -15.28
N TYR A 154 -6.69 -0.89 -16.37
CA TYR A 154 -7.15 -0.62 -17.74
C TYR A 154 -8.65 -0.89 -17.93
N MET A 155 -9.18 -1.93 -17.28
CA MET A 155 -10.62 -2.25 -17.32
C MET A 155 -11.46 -1.40 -16.36
N GLY A 156 -10.87 -0.45 -15.63
CA GLY A 156 -11.57 0.37 -14.64
C GLY A 156 -11.92 -0.37 -13.34
N VAL A 157 -11.29 -1.52 -13.09
CA VAL A 157 -11.44 -2.27 -11.85
C VAL A 157 -10.42 -1.74 -10.84
N PRO A 158 -10.81 -1.44 -9.59
CA PRO A 158 -9.87 -1.05 -8.56
C PRO A 158 -8.74 -2.09 -8.38
N ALA A 159 -7.51 -1.63 -8.50
CA ALA A 159 -6.32 -2.45 -8.35
C ALA A 159 -5.30 -1.73 -7.47
N PRO A 160 -4.43 -2.46 -6.76
CA PRO A 160 -3.27 -1.86 -6.10
C PRO A 160 -2.38 -1.15 -7.12
N LEU A 161 -1.75 -0.06 -6.69
CA LEU A 161 -0.61 0.51 -7.41
C LEU A 161 0.57 -0.45 -7.27
N CYS A 162 1.37 -0.58 -8.32
CA CYS A 162 2.59 -1.40 -8.29
C CYS A 162 3.68 -0.80 -9.18
N SER A 163 4.91 -1.03 -8.78
CA SER A 163 6.13 -0.69 -9.52
C SER A 163 7.23 -1.66 -9.13
N TYR A 164 8.27 -1.74 -9.93
CA TYR A 164 9.42 -2.57 -9.59
C TYR A 164 10.41 -1.85 -8.69
N ALA A 165 10.95 -2.56 -7.72
CA ALA A 165 12.01 -2.09 -6.85
C ALA A 165 13.18 -3.07 -6.82
N TRP A 166 14.40 -2.54 -6.99
CA TRP A 166 15.61 -3.29 -6.71
C TRP A 166 15.93 -3.17 -5.22
N VAL A 167 15.84 -4.27 -4.52
CA VAL A 167 16.05 -4.32 -3.07
C VAL A 167 17.48 -4.71 -2.75
N THR A 168 18.11 -3.97 -1.85
CA THR A 168 19.36 -4.33 -1.18
C THR A 168 19.11 -4.46 0.31
N VAL A 169 19.94 -5.23 0.98
CA VAL A 169 19.97 -5.35 2.45
C VAL A 169 21.37 -5.03 2.92
N ASN A 170 21.50 -4.00 3.75
CA ASN A 170 22.79 -3.50 4.20
C ASN A 170 23.77 -3.24 3.02
N GLY A 171 23.25 -2.70 1.92
CA GLY A 171 24.00 -2.45 0.69
C GLY A 171 24.29 -3.69 -0.18
N THR A 172 23.94 -4.89 0.28
CA THR A 172 24.13 -6.13 -0.49
C THR A 172 22.90 -6.41 -1.36
N PRO A 173 23.05 -6.69 -2.66
CA PRO A 173 21.92 -7.01 -3.55
C PRO A 173 21.09 -8.17 -3.02
N TRP A 174 19.76 -7.96 -2.92
CA TRP A 174 18.80 -8.98 -2.51
C TRP A 174 17.89 -9.42 -3.66
N GLY A 175 17.61 -8.52 -4.58
CA GLY A 175 16.95 -8.81 -5.85
C GLY A 175 15.81 -7.88 -6.25
N LEU A 176 15.12 -8.24 -7.32
CA LEU A 176 13.98 -7.50 -7.84
C LEU A 176 12.69 -7.89 -7.11
N PHE A 177 11.91 -6.90 -6.71
CA PHE A 177 10.60 -7.04 -6.06
C PHE A 177 9.55 -6.20 -6.80
N LEU A 178 8.29 -6.53 -6.62
CA LEU A 178 7.15 -5.75 -7.10
C LEU A 178 6.44 -5.09 -5.93
#